data_bda9e349874a76dc06497e57b16aa604
#
_entry.id   bda9e349874a76dc06497e57b16aa604
#
_cell.length_a   1.000
_cell.length_b   1.000
_cell.length_c   1.000
_cell.angle_alpha   90.00
_cell.angle_beta   90.00
_cell.angle_gamma   90.00
#
_symmetry.space_group_name_H-M   'P 1'
#
loop_
_entity.id
_entity.type
_entity.pdbx_description
1 polymer ?
#
loop_
_entity_poly.entity_id
_entity_poly.type
_entity_poly.pdbx_seq_one_letter_code
_entity_poly.pdbx_strand_id
1 'polypeptide(L)'
;MKTLFQYTLIGAVALTGTACNDSSSKKPFNQLPGFIQGEVHSTQYDGVTDDLLTGGLGASGLASATAPAFDDPLNPTPEELRTLAIYNNYRALVDTVPGGGYGEFFGPQVDSSGEGLIAGNEYLAYMTVNGSDVPVTVMVQVPASFDPEQACMVKAPSSGSRGIYGAIGTAGEWGLKKGCAVVYTDKGTG
;
A
#
# COMPACT_ATOMS: atom_id res chain seq x y z
N MET A 1 -45.68 -73.85 -27.75
CA MET A 1 -45.08 -72.56 -27.94
C MET A 1 -44.85 -72.00 -26.52
N LYS A 2 -43.66 -72.04 -26.02
CA LYS A 2 -43.26 -71.50 -24.73
C LYS A 2 -42.12 -70.51 -24.95
N THR A 3 -42.41 -69.23 -24.73
CA THR A 3 -41.48 -68.12 -24.89
C THR A 3 -40.67 -67.97 -23.60
N LEU A 4 -39.36 -68.13 -23.71
CA LEU A 4 -38.41 -67.89 -22.59
C LEU A 4 -38.12 -66.41 -22.50
N PHE A 5 -38.38 -65.84 -21.34
CA PHE A 5 -37.93 -64.46 -20.99
C PHE A 5 -36.55 -64.56 -20.36
N GLN A 6 -35.54 -63.97 -21.00
CA GLN A 6 -34.20 -63.77 -20.45
C GLN A 6 -34.18 -62.46 -19.68
N TYR A 7 -33.87 -62.53 -18.38
CA TYR A 7 -33.58 -61.36 -17.57
C TYR A 7 -32.08 -61.05 -17.65
N THR A 8 -31.74 -59.91 -18.21
CA THR A 8 -30.40 -59.39 -18.21
C THR A 8 -30.16 -58.62 -16.89
N LEU A 9 -29.26 -59.07 -16.06
CA LEU A 9 -28.81 -58.38 -14.86
C LEU A 9 -27.89 -57.25 -15.30
N ILE A 10 -28.29 -55.99 -15.06
CA ILE A 10 -27.46 -54.84 -15.21
C ILE A 10 -26.76 -54.61 -13.86
N GLY A 11 -25.48 -54.90 -13.81
CA GLY A 11 -24.63 -54.62 -12.65
C GLY A 11 -24.37 -53.11 -12.54
N ALA A 12 -24.86 -52.51 -11.46
CA ALA A 12 -24.53 -51.14 -11.11
C ALA A 12 -23.09 -51.09 -10.54
N VAL A 13 -22.15 -50.52 -11.28
CA VAL A 13 -20.80 -50.20 -10.77
C VAL A 13 -20.92 -48.92 -9.98
N ALA A 14 -20.84 -49.01 -8.66
CA ALA A 14 -20.73 -47.87 -7.78
C ALA A 14 -19.31 -47.31 -7.89
N LEU A 15 -19.16 -46.20 -8.58
CA LEU A 15 -17.93 -45.38 -8.54
C LEU A 15 -17.89 -44.67 -7.19
N THR A 16 -17.13 -45.22 -6.23
CA THR A 16 -16.75 -44.50 -5.04
C THR A 16 -15.69 -43.44 -5.42
N GLY A 17 -16.15 -42.23 -5.72
CA GLY A 17 -15.29 -41.06 -5.83
C GLY A 17 -14.67 -40.81 -4.47
N THR A 18 -13.36 -41.08 -4.31
CA THR A 18 -12.57 -40.54 -3.21
C THR A 18 -12.47 -39.04 -3.44
N ALA A 19 -13.32 -38.27 -2.76
CA ALA A 19 -13.12 -36.83 -2.64
C ALA A 19 -11.76 -36.64 -1.95
N CYS A 20 -10.81 -36.04 -2.66
CA CYS A 20 -9.59 -35.54 -2.05
C CYS A 20 -10.01 -34.53 -0.99
N ASN A 21 -9.93 -34.93 0.25
CA ASN A 21 -10.13 -34.05 1.39
C ASN A 21 -8.87 -33.19 1.47
N ASP A 22 -8.84 -32.08 0.73
CA ASP A 22 -7.79 -31.08 0.83
C ASP A 22 -7.98 -30.33 2.14
N SER A 23 -7.39 -30.89 3.20
CA SER A 23 -7.27 -30.25 4.50
C SER A 23 -6.16 -29.19 4.49
N SER A 24 -6.05 -28.40 3.42
CA SER A 24 -5.34 -27.15 3.47
C SER A 24 -6.12 -26.27 4.44
N SER A 25 -5.63 -26.11 5.66
CA SER A 25 -6.15 -25.16 6.62
C SER A 25 -6.09 -23.78 5.96
N LYS A 26 -7.21 -23.34 5.37
CA LYS A 26 -7.33 -21.97 4.84
C LYS A 26 -7.04 -21.06 6.02
N LYS A 27 -5.88 -20.41 5.98
CA LYS A 27 -5.58 -19.39 6.98
C LYS A 27 -6.75 -18.40 6.95
N PRO A 28 -7.34 -18.10 8.10
CA PRO A 28 -8.47 -17.17 8.12
C PRO A 28 -8.03 -15.85 7.48
N PHE A 29 -8.83 -15.34 6.55
CA PHE A 29 -8.64 -14.00 6.01
C PHE A 29 -8.73 -12.98 7.14
N ASN A 30 -7.98 -11.87 7.03
CA ASN A 30 -7.97 -10.75 7.98
C ASN A 30 -7.30 -11.04 9.34
N GLN A 31 -6.40 -12.00 9.42
CA GLN A 31 -5.50 -12.11 10.56
C GLN A 31 -4.15 -11.46 10.22
N LEU A 32 -3.72 -10.56 11.10
CA LEU A 32 -2.37 -10.01 11.00
C LEU A 32 -1.34 -11.14 11.08
N PRO A 33 -0.32 -11.12 10.22
CA PRO A 33 0.79 -12.05 10.35
C PRO A 33 1.45 -11.95 11.72
N GLY A 34 1.86 -13.07 12.31
CA GLY A 34 2.45 -13.10 13.66
C GLY A 34 3.78 -12.35 13.81
N PHE A 35 4.37 -11.89 12.71
CA PHE A 35 5.56 -11.03 12.72
C PHE A 35 5.23 -9.53 12.81
N ILE A 36 3.97 -9.12 12.66
CA ILE A 36 3.53 -7.75 12.92
C ILE A 36 3.42 -7.56 14.44
N GLN A 37 4.01 -6.49 14.93
CA GLN A 37 4.05 -6.16 16.35
C GLN A 37 3.16 -4.99 16.68
N GLY A 38 2.43 -5.12 17.79
CA GLY A 38 1.53 -4.08 18.27
C GLY A 38 0.31 -3.87 17.37
N GLU A 39 -0.21 -2.66 17.42
CA GLU A 39 -1.38 -2.25 16.66
C GLU A 39 -0.97 -1.71 15.27
N VAL A 40 -1.86 -1.88 14.31
CA VAL A 40 -1.77 -1.19 13.02
C VAL A 40 -2.39 0.20 13.20
N HIS A 41 -1.60 1.23 13.06
CA HIS A 41 -2.09 2.61 13.05
C HIS A 41 -2.73 2.90 11.70
N SER A 42 -3.95 3.42 11.74
CA SER A 42 -4.71 3.74 10.52
C SER A 42 -5.10 5.21 10.53
N THR A 43 -4.76 5.92 9.47
CA THR A 43 -5.12 7.33 9.27
C THR A 43 -5.83 7.49 7.93
N GLN A 44 -6.95 8.22 7.94
CA GLN A 44 -7.68 8.58 6.73
C GLN A 44 -7.36 10.01 6.33
N TYR A 45 -7.03 10.21 5.06
CA TYR A 45 -6.75 11.50 4.46
C TYR A 45 -7.86 11.88 3.47
N ASP A 46 -8.29 13.14 3.51
CA ASP A 46 -9.43 13.64 2.74
C ASP A 46 -9.07 14.03 1.29
N GLY A 47 -7.77 14.18 1.00
CA GLY A 47 -7.29 14.66 -0.30
C GLY A 47 -7.58 16.15 -0.56
N VAL A 48 -7.84 16.91 0.50
CA VAL A 48 -8.12 18.35 0.46
C VAL A 48 -7.22 19.11 1.44
N THR A 49 -7.29 18.77 2.73
CA THR A 49 -6.46 19.37 3.77
C THR A 49 -5.17 18.61 4.01
N ASP A 50 -5.23 17.30 3.85
CA ASP A 50 -4.06 16.39 3.83
C ASP A 50 -4.33 15.23 2.88
N ASP A 51 -3.28 14.59 2.37
CA ASP A 51 -3.37 13.58 1.35
C ASP A 51 -2.29 12.49 1.46
N LEU A 52 -2.48 11.38 0.74
CA LEU A 52 -1.55 10.26 0.77
C LEU A 52 -0.18 10.56 0.16
N LEU A 53 -0.11 11.48 -0.80
CA LEU A 53 1.07 11.66 -1.65
C LEU A 53 1.93 12.85 -1.23
N THR A 54 1.31 13.98 -0.94
CA THR A 54 2.03 15.25 -0.73
C THR A 54 2.12 15.66 0.73
N GLY A 55 1.38 14.98 1.63
CA GLY A 55 1.29 15.36 3.05
C GLY A 55 0.61 16.72 3.24
N GLY A 56 -0.41 17.00 2.43
CA GLY A 56 -1.15 18.25 2.45
C GLY A 56 -0.45 19.44 1.77
N LEU A 57 0.77 19.27 1.27
CA LEU A 57 1.53 20.36 0.67
C LEU A 57 1.08 20.70 -0.76
N GLY A 58 0.59 19.71 -1.48
CA GLY A 58 0.39 19.81 -2.92
C GLY A 58 1.69 20.00 -3.71
N ALA A 59 1.59 20.08 -5.03
CA ALA A 59 2.73 20.33 -5.91
C ALA A 59 3.38 21.69 -5.60
N SER A 60 2.58 22.70 -5.33
CA SER A 60 3.06 24.05 -5.01
C SER A 60 3.88 24.09 -3.73
N GLY A 61 3.44 23.41 -2.68
CA GLY A 61 4.17 23.30 -1.41
C GLY A 61 5.44 22.48 -1.53
N LEU A 62 5.40 21.36 -2.29
CA LEU A 62 6.60 20.57 -2.57
C LEU A 62 7.63 21.34 -3.40
N ALA A 63 7.22 22.25 -4.28
CA ALA A 63 8.10 23.10 -5.06
C ALA A 63 8.69 24.26 -4.23
N SER A 64 8.16 24.56 -3.05
CA SER A 64 8.67 25.62 -2.18
C SER A 64 10.14 25.40 -1.83
N ALA A 65 10.94 26.47 -1.88
CA ALA A 65 12.34 26.43 -1.43
C ALA A 65 12.45 26.34 0.10
N THR A 66 11.39 26.72 0.82
CA THR A 66 11.33 26.69 2.29
C THR A 66 10.63 25.41 2.74
N ALA A 67 11.30 24.62 3.55
CA ALA A 67 10.71 23.42 4.14
C ALA A 67 9.55 23.78 5.09
N PRO A 68 8.57 22.89 5.27
CA PRO A 68 7.55 23.02 6.30
C PRO A 68 8.19 23.22 7.68
N ALA A 69 7.70 24.21 8.44
CA ALA A 69 8.11 24.45 9.80
C ALA A 69 7.20 23.70 10.78
N PHE A 70 7.70 23.45 11.98
CA PHE A 70 6.91 22.93 13.08
C PHE A 70 6.32 24.09 13.88
N ASP A 71 5.10 23.93 14.37
CA ASP A 71 4.46 24.88 15.27
C ASP A 71 5.24 24.99 16.59
N ASP A 72 5.65 23.85 17.14
CA ASP A 72 6.60 23.79 18.26
C ASP A 72 7.83 22.97 17.83
N PRO A 73 8.97 23.62 17.53
CA PRO A 73 10.19 22.92 17.10
C PRO A 73 10.76 21.93 18.13
N LEU A 74 10.36 22.04 19.39
CA LEU A 74 10.82 21.12 20.45
C LEU A 74 9.92 19.91 20.61
N ASN A 75 8.68 20.00 20.15
CA ASN A 75 7.67 18.94 20.27
C ASN A 75 6.87 18.81 18.96
N PRO A 76 7.48 18.44 17.82
CA PRO A 76 6.76 18.29 16.57
C PRO A 76 5.72 17.18 16.65
N THR A 77 4.58 17.39 16.02
CA THR A 77 3.53 16.36 15.92
C THR A 77 3.90 15.28 14.90
N PRO A 78 3.30 14.08 14.98
CA PRO A 78 3.48 13.04 13.97
C PRO A 78 3.12 13.51 12.55
N GLU A 79 2.09 14.33 12.41
CA GLU A 79 1.61 14.90 11.14
C GLU A 79 2.66 15.85 10.55
N GLU A 80 3.22 16.74 11.37
CA GLU A 80 4.30 17.66 10.95
C GLU A 80 5.55 16.90 10.51
N LEU A 81 5.91 15.86 11.27
CA LEU A 81 7.05 14.98 10.93
C LEU A 81 6.81 14.25 9.60
N ARG A 82 5.58 13.76 9.38
CA ARG A 82 5.17 13.13 8.14
C ARG A 82 5.30 14.09 6.96
N THR A 83 4.72 15.28 7.08
CA THR A 83 4.77 16.31 6.04
C THR A 83 6.20 16.68 5.68
N LEU A 84 7.05 16.89 6.67
CA LEU A 84 8.48 17.18 6.46
C LEU A 84 9.22 16.00 5.81
N ALA A 85 8.93 14.77 6.21
CA ALA A 85 9.54 13.58 5.62
C ALA A 85 9.17 13.43 4.15
N ILE A 86 7.91 13.65 3.78
CA ILE A 86 7.44 13.63 2.39
C ILE A 86 8.14 14.75 1.59
N TYR A 87 8.12 15.97 2.09
CA TYR A 87 8.81 17.11 1.46
C TYR A 87 10.27 16.80 1.15
N ASN A 88 11.02 16.33 2.14
CA ASN A 88 12.44 16.02 1.99
C ASN A 88 12.70 14.88 0.98
N ASN A 89 11.84 13.87 0.96
CA ASN A 89 11.99 12.76 0.03
C ASN A 89 11.68 13.17 -1.41
N TYR A 90 10.68 14.02 -1.63
CA TYR A 90 10.41 14.55 -2.96
C TYR A 90 11.59 15.40 -3.48
N ARG A 91 12.03 16.38 -2.70
CA ARG A 91 13.12 17.27 -3.11
C ARG A 91 14.46 16.57 -3.32
N ALA A 92 14.66 15.43 -2.70
CA ALA A 92 15.91 14.67 -2.84
C ALA A 92 15.91 13.69 -4.02
N LEU A 93 14.73 13.29 -4.52
CA LEU A 93 14.59 12.25 -5.54
C LEU A 93 13.88 12.72 -6.80
N VAL A 94 13.04 13.74 -6.70
CA VAL A 94 12.22 14.25 -7.79
C VAL A 94 12.43 15.75 -7.91
N ASP A 95 12.62 16.23 -9.12
CA ASP A 95 12.64 17.66 -9.39
C ASP A 95 11.19 18.19 -9.36
N THR A 96 10.90 19.06 -8.42
CA THR A 96 9.56 19.59 -8.17
C THR A 96 9.27 20.91 -8.86
N VAL A 97 10.24 21.44 -9.66
CA VAL A 97 9.99 22.64 -10.47
C VAL A 97 9.09 22.32 -11.67
N PRO A 98 8.41 23.32 -12.27
CA PRO A 98 7.60 23.09 -13.46
C PRO A 98 8.38 22.37 -14.57
N GLY A 99 7.83 21.25 -15.05
CA GLY A 99 8.47 20.36 -16.01
C GLY A 99 9.51 19.40 -15.42
N GLY A 100 9.71 19.40 -14.10
CA GLY A 100 10.71 18.59 -13.42
C GLY A 100 10.29 17.17 -13.10
N GLY A 101 9.05 16.79 -13.34
CA GLY A 101 8.58 15.40 -13.23
C GLY A 101 7.45 15.16 -12.23
N TYR A 102 7.15 16.07 -11.31
CA TYR A 102 6.05 15.87 -10.38
C TYR A 102 4.70 15.80 -11.12
N GLY A 103 3.96 14.72 -10.93
CA GLY A 103 2.66 14.51 -11.56
C GLY A 103 2.68 14.23 -13.05
N GLU A 104 3.77 14.51 -13.75
CA GLU A 104 3.92 14.31 -15.20
C GLU A 104 4.75 13.07 -15.52
N PHE A 105 5.74 12.79 -14.70
CA PHE A 105 6.74 11.78 -14.98
C PHE A 105 6.23 10.34 -14.77
N PHE A 106 5.53 10.05 -13.64
CA PHE A 106 5.17 8.71 -13.25
C PHE A 106 3.70 8.37 -13.48
N GLY A 107 2.81 9.33 -13.53
CA GLY A 107 1.41 9.03 -13.67
C GLY A 107 0.58 10.19 -14.19
N PRO A 108 -0.70 9.92 -14.51
CA PRO A 108 -1.63 10.97 -14.94
C PRO A 108 -1.92 11.92 -13.77
N GLN A 109 -2.34 13.14 -14.11
CA GLN A 109 -2.97 14.00 -13.12
C GLN A 109 -4.28 13.40 -12.66
N VAL A 110 -4.53 13.42 -11.34
CA VAL A 110 -5.70 12.80 -10.72
C VAL A 110 -6.66 13.80 -10.13
N ASP A 111 -6.29 15.08 -10.12
CA ASP A 111 -7.11 16.19 -9.70
C ASP A 111 -7.15 17.29 -10.74
N SER A 112 -8.16 18.17 -10.65
CA SER A 112 -8.33 19.30 -11.56
C SER A 112 -7.43 20.50 -11.20
N SER A 113 -6.85 20.52 -10.00
CA SER A 113 -5.99 21.60 -9.53
C SER A 113 -4.55 21.44 -9.99
N GLY A 114 -4.13 20.21 -10.32
CA GLY A 114 -2.73 19.88 -10.60
C GLY A 114 -1.85 19.78 -9.34
N GLU A 115 -2.44 19.88 -8.15
CA GLU A 115 -1.72 19.78 -6.87
C GLU A 115 -1.37 18.32 -6.49
N GLY A 116 -1.98 17.33 -7.14
CA GLY A 116 -1.68 15.91 -6.95
C GLY A 116 -2.22 15.34 -5.65
N LEU A 117 -3.24 15.97 -5.05
CA LEU A 117 -3.83 15.56 -3.79
C LEU A 117 -4.61 14.23 -3.96
N ILE A 118 -4.29 13.22 -3.15
CA ILE A 118 -4.90 11.89 -3.25
C ILE A 118 -5.50 11.50 -1.90
N ALA A 119 -6.84 11.43 -1.86
CA ALA A 119 -7.56 10.89 -0.71
C ALA A 119 -7.33 9.39 -0.53
N GLY A 120 -7.42 8.90 0.70
CA GLY A 120 -7.32 7.46 0.98
C GLY A 120 -6.96 7.14 2.41
N ASN A 121 -6.53 5.89 2.63
CA ASN A 121 -6.12 5.41 3.95
C ASN A 121 -4.65 5.03 3.96
N GLU A 122 -3.97 5.37 5.02
CA GLU A 122 -2.60 4.95 5.31
C GLU A 122 -2.61 4.05 6.55
N TYR A 123 -1.92 2.92 6.45
CA TYR A 123 -1.77 1.93 7.52
C TYR A 123 -0.30 1.77 7.84
N LEU A 124 0.09 1.99 9.09
CA LEU A 124 1.46 1.86 9.56
C LEU A 124 1.56 0.73 10.57
N ALA A 125 2.55 -0.12 10.41
CA ALA A 125 2.82 -1.24 11.29
C ALA A 125 4.32 -1.47 11.47
N TYR A 126 4.66 -2.15 12.55
CA TYR A 126 6.04 -2.56 12.82
C TYR A 126 6.16 -4.07 12.76
N MET A 127 7.26 -4.58 12.24
CA MET A 127 7.59 -6.00 12.26
C MET A 127 8.96 -6.22 12.90
N THR A 128 9.08 -7.37 13.58
CA THR A 128 10.38 -7.87 14.00
C THR A 128 10.95 -8.79 12.93
N VAL A 129 12.26 -8.66 12.74
CA VAL A 129 13.05 -9.61 11.96
C VAL A 129 13.89 -10.42 12.92
N ASN A 130 13.84 -11.74 12.80
CA ASN A 130 14.62 -12.64 13.66
C ASN A 130 16.09 -12.25 13.67
N GLY A 131 16.63 -12.01 14.87
CA GLY A 131 18.02 -11.63 15.07
C GLY A 131 18.32 -10.13 14.95
N SER A 132 17.29 -9.28 14.87
CA SER A 132 17.43 -7.82 14.90
C SER A 132 16.62 -7.24 16.06
N ASP A 133 17.24 -6.33 16.81
CA ASP A 133 16.57 -5.52 17.84
C ASP A 133 15.91 -4.26 17.23
N VAL A 134 16.18 -3.98 15.96
CA VAL A 134 15.61 -2.83 15.26
C VAL A 134 14.33 -3.27 14.54
N PRO A 135 13.20 -2.63 14.82
CA PRO A 135 11.96 -2.91 14.12
C PRO A 135 12.06 -2.45 12.67
N VAL A 136 11.37 -3.17 11.79
CA VAL A 136 11.16 -2.76 10.40
C VAL A 136 9.80 -2.11 10.29
N THR A 137 9.76 -0.89 9.77
CA THR A 137 8.50 -0.21 9.50
C THR A 137 7.92 -0.67 8.16
N VAL A 138 6.63 -0.95 8.18
CA VAL A 138 5.84 -1.27 6.98
C VAL A 138 4.66 -0.32 6.93
N MET A 139 4.44 0.28 5.77
CA MET A 139 3.31 1.18 5.52
C MET A 139 2.56 0.71 4.28
N VAL A 140 1.24 0.82 4.32
CA VAL A 140 0.37 0.56 3.17
C VAL A 140 -0.49 1.79 2.95
N GLN A 141 -0.43 2.34 1.74
CA GLN A 141 -1.34 3.39 1.30
C GLN A 141 -2.35 2.81 0.31
N VAL A 142 -3.64 3.08 0.54
CA VAL A 142 -4.75 2.65 -0.32
C VAL A 142 -5.52 3.88 -0.76
N PRO A 143 -5.38 4.33 -2.01
CA PRO A 143 -6.09 5.51 -2.48
C PRO A 143 -7.60 5.26 -2.56
N ALA A 144 -8.39 6.30 -2.43
CA ALA A 144 -9.86 6.20 -2.52
C ALA A 144 -10.34 5.67 -3.89
N SER A 145 -9.51 5.78 -4.91
CA SER A 145 -9.74 5.23 -6.26
C SER A 145 -9.38 3.75 -6.41
N PHE A 146 -8.92 3.07 -5.35
CA PHE A 146 -8.57 1.65 -5.39
C PHE A 146 -9.82 0.79 -5.69
N ASP A 147 -9.73 -0.01 -6.75
CA ASP A 147 -10.79 -0.94 -7.14
C ASP A 147 -10.40 -2.38 -6.72
N PRO A 148 -11.09 -3.00 -5.75
CA PRO A 148 -10.80 -4.36 -5.34
C PRO A 148 -11.08 -5.42 -6.42
N GLU A 149 -11.95 -5.12 -7.40
CA GLU A 149 -12.24 -6.04 -8.50
C GLU A 149 -11.15 -6.01 -9.59
N GLN A 150 -10.37 -4.93 -9.64
CA GLN A 150 -9.21 -4.75 -10.53
C GLN A 150 -7.97 -4.40 -9.73
N ALA A 151 -7.79 -5.07 -8.61
CA ALA A 151 -6.77 -4.76 -7.63
C ALA A 151 -5.35 -4.81 -8.22
N CYS A 152 -4.58 -3.77 -7.96
CA CYS A 152 -3.14 -3.73 -8.21
C CYS A 152 -2.38 -3.31 -6.95
N MET A 153 -1.14 -3.76 -6.85
CA MET A 153 -0.25 -3.45 -5.73
C MET A 153 1.15 -3.10 -6.23
N VAL A 154 1.68 -2.01 -5.72
CA VAL A 154 3.06 -1.58 -5.96
C VAL A 154 3.88 -1.79 -4.69
N LYS A 155 5.05 -2.40 -4.80
CA LYS A 155 6.01 -2.54 -3.71
C LYS A 155 7.08 -1.47 -3.85
N ALA A 156 7.22 -0.65 -2.82
CA ALA A 156 8.06 0.55 -2.81
C ALA A 156 9.05 0.53 -1.61
N PRO A 157 10.04 -0.37 -1.60
CA PRO A 157 11.03 -0.40 -0.54
C PRO A 157 11.91 0.85 -0.59
N SER A 158 12.18 1.44 0.58
CA SER A 158 13.10 2.57 0.70
C SER A 158 14.51 2.22 0.24
N SER A 159 15.22 3.21 -0.29
CA SER A 159 16.62 3.10 -0.69
C SER A 159 17.62 3.02 0.49
N GLY A 160 17.17 3.05 1.72
CA GLY A 160 17.98 3.01 2.94
C GLY A 160 17.61 4.12 3.92
N SER A 161 18.51 5.00 4.29
CA SER A 161 18.39 6.04 5.32
C SER A 161 17.32 7.14 5.07
N ARG A 162 16.39 6.93 4.17
CA ARG A 162 15.30 7.88 3.86
C ARG A 162 14.00 7.58 4.59
N GLY A 163 14.00 6.57 5.43
CA GLY A 163 12.82 6.16 6.18
C GLY A 163 11.69 5.60 5.32
N ILE A 164 10.50 5.49 5.92
CA ILE A 164 9.35 4.82 5.30
C ILE A 164 8.83 5.53 4.04
N TYR A 165 8.96 6.86 3.97
CA TYR A 165 8.53 7.66 2.82
C TYR A 165 9.59 7.75 1.71
N GLY A 166 10.69 6.99 1.80
CA GLY A 166 11.81 7.08 0.87
C GLY A 166 11.51 6.83 -0.61
N ALA A 167 10.41 6.18 -0.91
CA ALA A 167 9.98 5.92 -2.29
C ALA A 167 8.66 6.62 -2.67
N ILE A 168 8.21 7.60 -1.86
CA ILE A 168 6.92 8.27 -2.10
C ILE A 168 6.90 9.01 -3.43
N GLY A 169 7.94 9.79 -3.75
CA GLY A 169 8.06 10.58 -4.97
C GLY A 169 8.44 9.79 -6.22
N THR A 170 8.54 8.47 -6.12
CA THR A 170 8.86 7.58 -7.23
C THR A 170 7.76 6.53 -7.42
N ALA A 171 7.96 5.32 -6.91
CA ALA A 171 6.98 4.25 -7.02
C ALA A 171 5.64 4.57 -6.34
N GLY A 172 5.66 5.35 -5.25
CA GLY A 172 4.46 5.81 -4.55
C GLY A 172 3.59 6.68 -5.45
N GLU A 173 4.14 7.73 -6.03
CA GLU A 173 3.41 8.63 -6.93
C GLU A 173 2.76 7.87 -8.08
N TRP A 174 3.55 7.03 -8.77
CA TRP A 174 3.04 6.25 -9.88
C TRP A 174 1.90 5.31 -9.44
N GLY A 175 2.10 4.58 -8.34
CA GLY A 175 1.14 3.59 -7.85
C GLY A 175 -0.19 4.24 -7.43
N LEU A 176 -0.13 5.27 -6.59
CA LEU A 176 -1.32 5.97 -6.08
C LEU A 176 -2.13 6.59 -7.22
N LYS A 177 -1.46 7.25 -8.17
CA LYS A 177 -2.11 7.87 -9.34
C LYS A 177 -2.75 6.85 -10.29
N LYS A 178 -2.30 5.59 -10.25
CA LYS A 178 -2.90 4.46 -10.97
C LYS A 178 -4.02 3.78 -10.20
N GLY A 179 -4.36 4.22 -9.01
CA GLY A 179 -5.34 3.57 -8.16
C GLY A 179 -4.85 2.28 -7.52
N CYS A 180 -3.54 2.03 -7.48
CA CYS A 180 -2.96 0.86 -6.85
C CYS A 180 -2.77 1.09 -5.35
N ALA A 181 -2.90 0.03 -4.55
CA ALA A 181 -2.34 0.02 -3.20
C ALA A 181 -0.81 0.04 -3.28
N VAL A 182 -0.16 0.85 -2.42
CA VAL A 182 1.30 0.95 -2.39
C VAL A 182 1.81 0.48 -1.04
N VAL A 183 2.75 -0.46 -1.05
CA VAL A 183 3.36 -1.03 0.17
C VAL A 183 4.80 -0.58 0.27
N TYR A 184 5.11 0.11 1.36
CA TYR A 184 6.45 0.62 1.64
C TYR A 184 7.11 -0.14 2.78
N THR A 185 8.42 -0.11 2.83
CA THR A 185 9.21 -0.55 3.98
C THR A 185 10.53 0.20 4.05
N ASP A 186 10.93 0.56 5.27
CA ASP A 186 12.24 1.14 5.56
C ASP A 186 13.36 0.09 5.63
N LYS A 187 13.00 -1.20 5.64
CA LYS A 187 13.92 -2.35 5.77
C LYS A 187 14.71 -2.36 7.09
N GLY A 188 14.24 -1.64 8.11
CA GLY A 188 14.93 -1.47 9.39
C GLY A 188 16.15 -0.53 9.32
N THR A 189 16.13 0.43 8.41
CA THR A 189 17.21 1.41 8.21
C THR A 189 16.76 2.86 8.35
N GLY A 190 15.49 3.07 8.72
CA GLY A 190 14.89 4.39 8.96
C GLY A 190 14.86 4.76 10.42
#